data_97a5124835cff766cc7e218377dfca06
#
_entry.id   97a5124835cff766cc7e218377dfca06
#
_cell.length_a   1.000
_cell.length_b   1.000
_cell.length_c   1.000
_cell.angle_alpha   90.00
_cell.angle_beta   90.00
_cell.angle_gamma   90.00
#
_symmetry.space_group_name_H-M   'P 1'
#
loop_
_entity.id
_entity.type
_entity.pdbx_description
1 polymer ?
#
loop_
_entity_poly.entity_id
_entity_poly.type
_entity_poly.pdbx_seq_one_letter_code
_entity_poly.pdbx_strand_id
1 'polypeptide(L)'
;MDFREEYKQKLVSADEAVKLIKSGDWVDYGWCTNTVDALDQALAKRTDELTDVKLRGGILMKPLAVFAREDAGEHFCWNSWHMSGIERKMINRGVAYYCPIR
;
A
#
# COMPACT_ATOMS: atom_id res chain seq x y z
N MET A 1 12.58 -17.65 -26.17
CA MET A 1 12.54 -17.25 -24.76
C MET A 1 11.35 -17.91 -24.09
N ASP A 2 11.56 -18.65 -23.01
CA ASP A 2 10.45 -19.29 -22.29
C ASP A 2 10.08 -18.48 -21.05
N PHE A 3 9.06 -17.65 -21.17
CA PHE A 3 8.55 -16.84 -20.08
C PHE A 3 7.96 -17.67 -18.92
N ARG A 4 7.62 -18.94 -19.15
CA ARG A 4 7.06 -19.81 -18.09
C ARG A 4 8.12 -20.15 -17.05
N GLU A 5 9.36 -20.43 -17.48
CA GLU A 5 10.47 -20.69 -16.56
C GLU A 5 10.85 -19.42 -15.80
N GLU A 6 10.92 -18.29 -16.46
CA GLU A 6 11.16 -17.01 -15.81
C GLU A 6 10.07 -16.68 -14.77
N TYR A 7 8.80 -16.90 -15.12
CA TYR A 7 7.67 -16.72 -14.20
C TYR A 7 7.81 -17.60 -12.95
N LYS A 8 8.12 -18.88 -13.11
CA LYS A 8 8.30 -19.80 -11.98
C LYS A 8 9.44 -19.37 -11.05
N GLN A 9 10.53 -18.90 -11.63
CA GLN A 9 11.69 -18.43 -10.87
C GLN A 9 11.39 -17.18 -10.06
N LYS A 10 10.53 -16.28 -10.59
CA LYS A 10 10.18 -15.01 -9.97
C LYS A 10 8.96 -15.09 -9.05
N LEU A 11 8.19 -16.18 -9.15
CA LEU A 11 6.97 -16.35 -8.35
C LEU A 11 7.31 -16.55 -6.88
N VAL A 12 6.82 -15.64 -6.04
CA VAL A 12 6.96 -15.71 -4.59
C VAL A 12 5.61 -15.43 -3.93
N SER A 13 5.49 -15.77 -2.64
CA SER A 13 4.31 -15.41 -1.86
C SER A 13 4.24 -13.92 -1.60
N ALA A 14 3.05 -13.42 -1.22
CA ALA A 14 2.90 -12.01 -0.82
C ALA A 14 3.78 -11.67 0.39
N ASP A 15 3.88 -12.55 1.37
CA ASP A 15 4.74 -12.37 2.54
C ASP A 15 6.22 -12.24 2.15
N GLU A 16 6.69 -13.01 1.19
CA GLU A 16 8.05 -12.89 0.65
C GLU A 16 8.25 -11.58 -0.12
N ALA A 17 7.29 -11.22 -0.97
CA ALA A 17 7.39 -10.01 -1.79
C ALA A 17 7.51 -8.75 -0.94
N VAL A 18 6.73 -8.62 0.13
CA VAL A 18 6.75 -7.42 0.98
C VAL A 18 8.01 -7.28 1.82
N LYS A 19 8.85 -8.33 1.93
CA LYS A 19 10.15 -8.23 2.61
C LYS A 19 11.10 -7.25 1.93
N LEU A 20 10.88 -6.93 0.66
CA LEU A 20 11.67 -5.94 -0.07
C LEU A 20 11.42 -4.51 0.41
N ILE A 21 10.30 -4.25 1.06
CA ILE A 21 9.93 -2.91 1.50
C ILE A 21 10.70 -2.56 2.77
N LYS A 22 11.31 -1.37 2.76
CA LYS A 22 12.10 -0.82 3.86
C LYS A 22 11.47 0.47 4.36
N SER A 23 11.77 0.84 5.59
CA SER A 23 11.42 2.16 6.12
C SER A 23 11.94 3.27 5.22
N GLY A 24 11.10 4.26 4.95
CA GLY A 24 11.41 5.36 4.04
C GLY A 24 11.04 5.14 2.59
N ASP A 25 10.65 3.93 2.20
CA ASP A 25 10.30 3.61 0.81
C ASP A 25 8.97 4.25 0.37
N TRP A 26 8.88 4.47 -0.95
CA TRP A 26 7.62 4.72 -1.64
C TRP A 26 7.11 3.43 -2.25
N VAL A 27 5.83 3.12 -2.04
CA VAL A 27 5.19 1.91 -2.56
C VAL A 27 3.92 2.29 -3.31
N ASP A 28 3.82 1.90 -4.56
CA ASP A 28 2.65 2.17 -5.38
C ASP A 28 1.65 1.01 -5.30
N TYR A 29 0.41 1.34 -4.96
CA TYR A 29 -0.67 0.37 -4.78
C TYR A 29 -1.58 0.23 -6.00
N GLY A 30 -1.34 1.01 -7.06
CA GLY A 30 -2.23 1.04 -8.22
C GLY A 30 -3.52 1.80 -7.96
N TRP A 31 -4.52 1.58 -8.81
CA TRP A 31 -5.75 2.38 -8.86
C TRP A 31 -7.00 1.51 -8.81
N CYS A 32 -8.03 2.02 -8.15
CA CYS A 32 -9.38 1.43 -8.14
C CYS A 32 -9.35 -0.06 -7.82
N THR A 33 -9.88 -0.88 -8.73
CA THR A 33 -9.95 -2.33 -8.57
C THR A 33 -8.61 -3.05 -8.69
N ASN A 34 -7.56 -2.35 -9.14
CA ASN A 34 -6.20 -2.90 -9.20
C ASN A 34 -5.44 -2.79 -7.88
N THR A 35 -6.07 -2.32 -6.82
CA THR A 35 -5.44 -2.27 -5.49
C THR A 35 -4.99 -3.66 -5.05
N VAL A 36 -3.76 -3.73 -4.55
CA VAL A 36 -3.03 -4.97 -4.27
C VAL A 36 -3.41 -5.59 -2.92
N ASP A 37 -4.56 -6.21 -2.84
CA ASP A 37 -5.15 -6.69 -1.59
C ASP A 37 -4.27 -7.68 -0.82
N ALA A 38 -3.76 -8.72 -1.48
CA ALA A 38 -2.91 -9.73 -0.83
C ALA A 38 -1.60 -9.13 -0.31
N LEU A 39 -1.00 -8.22 -1.07
CA LEU A 39 0.23 -7.53 -0.66
C LEU A 39 -0.04 -6.54 0.48
N ASP A 40 -1.19 -5.86 0.47
CA ASP A 40 -1.61 -4.97 1.55
C ASP A 40 -1.74 -5.72 2.88
N GLN A 41 -2.41 -6.87 2.87
CA GLN A 41 -2.54 -7.72 4.06
C GLN A 41 -1.19 -8.23 4.56
N ALA A 42 -0.30 -8.63 3.65
CA ALA A 42 1.05 -9.07 3.99
C ALA A 42 1.88 -7.91 4.58
N LEU A 43 1.79 -6.72 3.99
CA LEU A 43 2.50 -5.53 4.48
C LEU A 43 2.01 -5.12 5.88
N ALA A 44 0.71 -5.24 6.15
CA ALA A 44 0.12 -4.94 7.45
C ALA A 44 0.73 -5.78 8.59
N LYS A 45 1.15 -7.00 8.31
CA LYS A 45 1.84 -7.86 9.29
C LYS A 45 3.21 -7.33 9.68
N ARG A 46 3.81 -6.48 8.85
CA ARG A 46 5.13 -5.88 9.08
C ARG A 46 5.07 -4.49 9.70
N THR A 47 3.91 -4.03 10.10
CA THR A 47 3.72 -2.66 10.63
C THR A 47 4.74 -2.30 11.70
N ASP A 48 4.98 -3.18 12.68
CA ASP A 48 5.88 -2.90 13.80
C ASP A 48 7.36 -2.80 13.39
N GLU A 49 7.72 -3.29 12.22
CA GLU A 49 9.09 -3.26 11.70
C GLU A 49 9.39 -2.00 10.87
N LEU A 50 8.35 -1.27 10.46
CA LEU A 50 8.46 -0.23 9.44
C LEU A 50 8.05 1.15 9.96
N THR A 51 8.74 2.18 9.49
CA THR A 51 8.41 3.58 9.73
C THR A 51 8.58 4.38 8.44
N ASP A 52 7.83 5.47 8.32
CA ASP A 52 7.93 6.40 7.18
C ASP A 52 7.78 5.72 5.81
N VAL A 53 6.92 4.72 5.70
CA VAL A 53 6.60 4.10 4.41
C VAL A 53 5.47 4.88 3.75
N LYS A 54 5.75 5.44 2.58
CA LYS A 54 4.80 6.24 1.83
C LYS A 54 4.13 5.38 0.78
N LEU A 55 2.83 5.19 0.93
CA LEU A 55 2.00 4.46 -0.01
C LEU A 55 1.30 5.46 -0.93
N ARG A 56 1.12 5.12 -2.18
CA ARG A 56 0.37 5.96 -3.11
C ARG A 56 -0.52 5.15 -4.05
N GLY A 57 -1.53 5.81 -4.54
CA GLY A 57 -2.48 5.25 -5.49
C GLY A 57 -3.62 6.23 -5.72
N GLY A 58 -4.79 5.72 -6.02
CA GLY A 58 -5.97 6.56 -6.19
C GLY A 58 -7.26 5.76 -6.17
N ILE A 59 -8.29 6.42 -5.69
CA ILE A 59 -9.67 5.92 -5.65
C ILE A 59 -9.76 4.55 -5.01
N LEU A 60 -9.52 4.49 -3.70
CA LEU A 60 -9.66 3.25 -2.94
C LEU A 60 -11.11 2.75 -2.98
N MET A 61 -11.28 1.49 -3.36
CA MET A 61 -12.59 0.84 -3.42
C MET A 61 -12.93 0.12 -2.12
N LYS A 62 -11.96 -0.06 -1.23
CA LYS A 62 -12.12 -0.66 0.09
C LYS A 62 -11.05 -0.15 1.06
N PRO A 63 -11.28 -0.26 2.39
CA PRO A 63 -10.26 0.10 3.37
C PRO A 63 -8.99 -0.75 3.21
N LEU A 64 -7.84 -0.13 3.44
CA LEU A 64 -6.55 -0.81 3.41
C LEU A 64 -6.23 -1.44 4.76
N ALA A 65 -5.70 -2.66 4.75
CA ALA A 65 -5.33 -3.39 5.96
C ALA A 65 -4.23 -2.67 6.76
N VAL A 66 -3.28 -2.01 6.08
CA VAL A 66 -2.19 -1.25 6.73
C VAL A 66 -2.70 -0.08 7.57
N PHE A 67 -3.90 0.44 7.32
CA PHE A 67 -4.51 1.53 8.09
C PHE A 67 -5.59 1.08 9.08
N ALA A 68 -5.72 -0.24 9.33
CA ALA A 68 -6.71 -0.76 10.28
C ALA A 68 -6.36 -0.41 11.75
N ARG A 69 -5.07 -0.28 12.07
CA ARG A 69 -4.60 0.06 13.42
C ARG A 69 -4.73 1.57 13.67
N GLU A 70 -4.96 1.94 14.92
CA GLU A 70 -5.02 3.36 15.31
C GLU A 70 -3.68 4.07 15.12
N ASP A 71 -2.57 3.37 15.38
CA ASP A 71 -1.21 3.89 15.26
C ASP A 71 -0.64 3.81 13.82
N ALA A 72 -1.45 3.45 12.84
CA ALA A 72 -0.99 3.26 11.47
C ALA A 72 -0.24 4.48 10.90
N GLY A 73 -0.63 5.69 11.28
CA GLY A 73 0.02 6.93 10.85
C GLY A 73 1.47 7.10 11.31
N GLU A 74 1.89 6.35 12.33
CA GLU A 74 3.29 6.32 12.78
C GLU A 74 4.18 5.48 11.86
N HIS A 75 3.57 4.63 11.05
CA HIS A 75 4.26 3.68 10.18
C HIS A 75 4.07 3.96 8.71
N PHE A 76 2.85 4.31 8.30
CA PHE A 76 2.44 4.49 6.92
C PHE A 76 1.75 5.83 6.70
N CYS A 77 1.88 6.33 5.46
CA CYS A 77 1.16 7.51 5.01
C CYS A 77 0.59 7.22 3.61
N TRP A 78 -0.68 7.53 3.40
CA TRP A 78 -1.34 7.35 2.11
C TRP A 78 -1.31 8.65 1.30
N ASN A 79 -0.88 8.56 0.06
CA ASN A 79 -0.83 9.68 -0.87
C ASN A 79 -1.71 9.36 -2.07
N SER A 80 -2.80 10.07 -2.25
CA SER A 80 -3.77 9.76 -3.29
C SER A 80 -3.81 10.84 -4.37
N TRP A 81 -3.85 10.38 -5.59
CA TRP A 81 -4.01 11.27 -6.74
C TRP A 81 -5.48 11.67 -6.96
N HIS A 82 -6.43 10.84 -6.56
CA HIS A 82 -7.86 11.12 -6.55
C HIS A 82 -8.50 10.51 -5.30
N MET A 83 -9.45 11.22 -4.73
CA MET A 83 -10.03 10.87 -3.44
C MET A 83 -11.40 10.20 -3.55
N SER A 84 -11.52 9.02 -2.95
CA SER A 84 -12.80 8.38 -2.64
C SER A 84 -13.32 8.82 -1.26
N GLY A 85 -14.52 8.37 -0.89
CA GLY A 85 -15.05 8.60 0.46
C GLY A 85 -14.19 7.97 1.56
N ILE A 86 -13.56 6.83 1.27
CA ILE A 86 -12.65 6.14 2.19
C ILE A 86 -11.43 7.02 2.48
N GLU A 87 -10.83 7.57 1.44
CA GLU A 87 -9.62 8.39 1.55
C GLU A 87 -9.88 9.71 2.27
N ARG A 88 -11.05 10.31 2.08
CA ARG A 88 -11.45 11.52 2.84
C ARG A 88 -11.50 11.24 4.34
N LYS A 89 -11.98 10.06 4.75
CA LYS A 89 -11.95 9.65 6.16
C LYS A 89 -10.52 9.47 6.66
N MET A 90 -9.63 8.96 5.82
CA MET A 90 -8.21 8.81 6.15
C MET A 90 -7.53 10.18 6.33
N ILE A 91 -7.88 11.18 5.53
CA ILE A 91 -7.40 12.55 5.73
C ILE A 91 -7.85 13.08 7.10
N ASN A 92 -9.10 12.85 7.48
CA ASN A 92 -9.61 13.28 8.77
C ASN A 92 -8.90 12.60 9.95
N ARG A 93 -8.38 11.39 9.74
CA ARG A 93 -7.52 10.69 10.70
C ARG A 93 -6.07 11.17 10.70
N GLY A 94 -5.66 12.00 9.74
CA GLY A 94 -4.30 12.48 9.60
C GLY A 94 -3.33 11.48 8.98
N VAL A 95 -3.82 10.42 8.34
CA VAL A 95 -2.98 9.37 7.74
C VAL A 95 -2.89 9.42 6.21
N ALA A 96 -3.54 10.41 5.59
CA ALA A 96 -3.56 10.54 4.14
C ALA A 96 -3.37 11.98 3.68
N TYR A 97 -2.81 12.13 2.49
CA TYR A 97 -2.62 13.40 1.80
C TYR A 97 -3.21 13.33 0.39
N TYR A 98 -3.76 14.43 -0.06
CA TYR A 98 -4.23 14.58 -1.43
C TYR A 98 -3.11 15.20 -2.29
N CYS A 99 -2.70 14.47 -3.31
CA CYS A 99 -1.66 14.86 -4.25
C CYS A 99 -2.25 14.87 -5.68
N PRO A 100 -3.00 15.93 -6.05
CA PRO A 100 -3.70 15.93 -7.34
C PRO A 100 -2.72 15.89 -8.50
N ILE A 101 -3.10 15.15 -9.54
CA ILE A 101 -2.41 15.11 -10.83
C ILE A 101 -3.39 15.39 -11.96
N ARG A 102 -2.85 15.90 -13.06
CA ARG A 102 -3.59 16.08 -14.31
C ARG A 102 -3.37 14.92 -15.25
#